data_19c9b4e9b5c5db7f08ff77deed6adcca
#
_entry.id   19c9b4e9b5c5db7f08ff77deed6adcca
#
_cell.length_a   1.000
_cell.length_b   1.000
_cell.length_c   1.000
_cell.angle_alpha   90.00
_cell.angle_beta   90.00
_cell.angle_gamma   90.00
#
_symmetry.space_group_name_H-M   'P 1'
#
loop_
_entity.id
_entity.type
_entity.pdbx_description
1 polymer ?
#
loop_
_entity_poly.entity_id
_entity_poly.type
_entity_poly.pdbx_seq_one_letter_code
_entity_poly.pdbx_strand_id
1 'polypeptide(L)'
;RAYACAYLEPGKRTLTLFNDAVGNRSVYYFQEEKRVYFSTLLAGITCERENWKENTGWFDRFYTIRDLRAVSEPRETPYAGILRLAPGEIVVFTEEGVHRRDYWDPFAGRRILRGKTEAGYRELVTTVFRHCVEDVIREGRGGKETGILLSGGLDSNAVAAYAAPYLAARGKKLYSFTAVPE
;
A
#
# COMPACT_ATOMS: atom_id res chain seq x y z
N ARG A 1 7.47 -4.14 -5.58
CA ARG A 1 6.83 -5.34 -4.99
C ARG A 1 6.06 -4.95 -3.75
N ALA A 2 4.87 -5.56 -3.58
CA ALA A 2 4.06 -5.37 -2.38
C ALA A 2 4.52 -6.37 -1.29
N TYR A 3 4.92 -5.88 -0.14
CA TYR A 3 5.33 -6.71 0.99
C TYR A 3 5.01 -6.07 2.35
N ALA A 4 4.88 -6.91 3.35
CA ALA A 4 4.85 -6.58 4.76
C ALA A 4 5.81 -7.54 5.46
N CYS A 5 6.60 -7.06 6.39
CA CYS A 5 7.65 -7.83 7.03
C CYS A 5 7.70 -7.56 8.52
N ALA A 6 7.90 -8.63 9.28
CA ALA A 6 8.28 -8.59 10.68
C ALA A 6 9.59 -9.36 10.84
N TYR A 7 10.59 -8.74 11.42
CA TYR A 7 11.91 -9.30 11.66
C TYR A 7 12.23 -9.26 13.14
N LEU A 8 12.42 -10.43 13.74
CA LEU A 8 12.74 -10.58 15.15
C LEU A 8 14.20 -10.98 15.33
N GLU A 9 14.92 -10.24 16.16
CA GLU A 9 16.27 -10.57 16.64
C GLU A 9 16.21 -10.93 18.13
N PRO A 10 16.02 -12.21 18.49
CA PRO A 10 15.84 -12.62 19.89
C PRO A 10 17.04 -12.23 20.78
N GLY A 11 18.27 -12.36 20.27
CA GLY A 11 19.48 -12.02 21.01
C GLY A 11 19.61 -10.56 21.37
N LYS A 12 18.98 -9.65 20.59
CA LYS A 12 18.93 -8.22 20.86
C LYS A 12 17.57 -7.77 21.43
N ARG A 13 16.61 -8.70 21.57
CA ARG A 13 15.23 -8.40 21.97
C ARG A 13 14.62 -7.27 21.13
N THR A 14 14.84 -7.33 19.82
CA THR A 14 14.42 -6.29 18.89
C THR A 14 13.43 -6.87 17.89
N LEU A 15 12.29 -6.20 17.72
CA LEU A 15 11.31 -6.47 16.67
C LEU A 15 11.30 -5.30 15.68
N THR A 16 11.51 -5.58 14.41
CA THR A 16 11.41 -4.60 13.33
C THR A 16 10.21 -4.91 12.46
N LEU A 17 9.32 -3.94 12.29
CA LEU A 17 8.19 -4.00 11.36
C LEU A 17 8.42 -3.03 10.21
N PHE A 18 8.17 -3.45 8.99
CA PHE A 18 8.25 -2.57 7.82
C PHE A 18 7.37 -3.08 6.67
N ASN A 19 6.99 -2.18 5.79
CA ASN A 19 6.18 -2.46 4.62
C ASN A 19 6.82 -1.90 3.35
N ASP A 20 6.19 -2.13 2.20
CA ASP A 20 6.70 -1.60 0.93
C ASP A 20 6.60 -0.07 0.85
N ALA A 21 7.39 0.51 -0.05
CA ALA A 21 7.59 1.95 -0.21
C ALA A 21 6.29 2.75 -0.39
N VAL A 22 5.28 2.15 -1.02
CA VAL A 22 3.98 2.82 -1.27
C VAL A 22 2.86 2.30 -0.37
N GLY A 23 3.17 1.38 0.56
CA GLY A 23 2.21 0.86 1.54
C GLY A 23 1.12 -0.04 0.95
N ASN A 24 1.39 -0.77 -0.14
CA ASN A 24 0.43 -1.71 -0.72
C ASN A 24 0.03 -2.83 0.24
N ARG A 25 0.93 -3.17 1.18
CA ARG A 25 0.63 -4.09 2.28
C ARG A 25 0.65 -3.33 3.59
N SER A 26 -0.49 -3.30 4.25
CA SER A 26 -0.60 -2.69 5.57
C SER A 26 0.00 -3.60 6.63
N VAL A 27 0.61 -3.00 7.64
CA VAL A 27 0.93 -3.64 8.90
C VAL A 27 0.31 -2.79 9.99
N TYR A 28 -0.56 -3.38 10.78
CA TYR A 28 -1.14 -2.80 11.97
C TYR A 28 -0.38 -3.31 13.17
N TYR A 29 -0.23 -2.49 14.19
CA TYR A 29 0.40 -2.87 15.44
C TYR A 29 -0.20 -2.14 16.63
N PHE A 30 -0.09 -2.79 17.77
CA PHE A 30 -0.50 -2.29 19.06
C PHE A 30 0.54 -2.71 20.09
N GLN A 31 0.96 -1.78 20.92
CA GLN A 31 1.89 -2.06 22.01
C GLN A 31 1.19 -1.89 23.35
N GLU A 32 1.33 -2.88 24.19
CA GLU A 32 0.83 -2.87 25.57
C GLU A 32 1.93 -3.41 26.49
N GLU A 33 2.38 -2.59 27.40
CA GLU A 33 3.49 -2.92 28.30
C GLU A 33 4.75 -3.38 27.50
N LYS A 34 5.12 -4.66 27.67
CA LYS A 34 6.27 -5.30 27.00
C LYS A 34 5.87 -6.19 25.82
N ARG A 35 4.63 -6.14 25.38
CA ARG A 35 4.11 -6.94 24.28
C ARG A 35 3.80 -6.08 23.08
N VAL A 36 4.12 -6.60 21.89
CA VAL A 36 3.77 -5.99 20.61
C VAL A 36 2.91 -6.98 19.84
N TYR A 37 1.69 -6.57 19.54
CA TYR A 37 0.76 -7.28 18.68
C TYR A 37 0.86 -6.68 17.29
N PHE A 38 0.96 -7.49 16.25
CA PHE A 38 0.99 -7.00 14.88
C PHE A 38 0.29 -7.95 13.92
N SER A 39 -0.29 -7.39 12.87
CA SER A 39 -1.02 -8.14 11.85
C SER A 39 -1.08 -7.35 10.55
N THR A 40 -1.26 -8.03 9.43
CA THR A 40 -1.56 -7.40 8.14
C THR A 40 -3.05 -7.06 7.98
N LEU A 41 -3.89 -7.52 8.90
CA LEU A 41 -5.32 -7.21 8.99
C LEU A 41 -5.62 -6.54 10.31
N LEU A 42 -6.42 -5.47 10.30
CA LEU A 42 -6.85 -4.79 11.52
C LEU A 42 -7.63 -5.75 12.45
N ALA A 43 -8.49 -6.59 11.86
CA ALA A 43 -9.23 -7.62 12.57
C ALA A 43 -8.31 -8.60 13.33
N GLY A 44 -7.10 -8.87 12.84
CA GLY A 44 -6.13 -9.74 13.50
C GLY A 44 -5.58 -9.17 14.81
N ILE A 45 -5.78 -7.88 15.09
CA ILE A 45 -5.48 -7.28 16.38
C ILE A 45 -6.77 -7.12 17.21
N THR A 46 -7.85 -6.68 16.57
CA THR A 46 -9.09 -6.39 17.30
C THR A 46 -9.77 -7.63 17.85
N CYS A 47 -9.48 -8.82 17.31
CA CYS A 47 -9.99 -10.08 17.86
C CYS A 47 -9.32 -10.51 19.18
N GLU A 48 -8.20 -9.90 19.57
CA GLU A 48 -7.49 -10.26 20.82
C GLU A 48 -8.26 -9.86 22.09
N ARG A 49 -9.16 -8.89 21.97
CA ARG A 49 -10.04 -8.48 23.08
C ARG A 49 -11.30 -7.80 22.56
N GLU A 50 -12.33 -7.82 23.39
CA GLU A 50 -13.54 -7.02 23.24
C GLU A 50 -13.30 -5.58 23.75
N ASN A 51 -14.17 -4.65 23.38
CA ASN A 51 -14.20 -3.28 23.90
C ASN A 51 -12.95 -2.42 23.64
N TRP A 52 -12.47 -2.44 22.41
CA TRP A 52 -11.48 -1.46 21.98
C TRP A 52 -12.05 -0.04 22.04
N LYS A 53 -11.27 0.87 22.61
CA LYS A 53 -11.65 2.28 22.65
C LYS A 53 -11.63 2.86 21.22
N GLU A 54 -12.69 3.53 20.84
CA GLU A 54 -12.78 4.22 19.56
C GLU A 54 -11.84 5.43 19.51
N ASN A 55 -11.26 5.68 18.35
CA ASN A 55 -10.51 6.90 18.04
C ASN A 55 -11.48 7.95 17.50
N THR A 56 -12.10 8.71 18.39
CA THR A 56 -13.10 9.74 18.04
C THR A 56 -12.51 10.77 17.07
N GLY A 57 -11.26 11.19 17.26
CA GLY A 57 -10.59 12.11 16.36
C GLY A 57 -10.41 11.57 14.95
N TRP A 58 -10.22 10.26 14.79
CA TRP A 58 -10.20 9.61 13.47
C TRP A 58 -11.59 9.67 12.82
N PHE A 59 -12.65 9.35 13.55
CA PHE A 59 -14.01 9.40 13.05
C PHE A 59 -14.44 10.82 12.71
N ASP A 60 -14.12 11.81 13.53
CA ASP A 60 -14.41 13.22 13.26
C ASP A 60 -13.78 13.66 11.95
N ARG A 61 -12.52 13.33 11.72
CA ARG A 61 -11.84 13.64 10.45
C ARG A 61 -12.46 12.88 9.28
N PHE A 62 -12.72 11.59 9.44
CA PHE A 62 -13.29 10.76 8.39
C PHE A 62 -14.66 11.26 7.89
N TYR A 63 -15.51 11.72 8.80
CA TYR A 63 -16.87 12.17 8.45
C TYR A 63 -16.97 13.65 8.09
N THR A 64 -16.09 14.51 8.61
CA THR A 64 -16.18 15.95 8.42
C THR A 64 -15.32 16.46 7.27
N ILE A 65 -14.24 15.77 6.92
CA ILE A 65 -13.32 16.23 5.90
C ILE A 65 -13.76 15.71 4.54
N ARG A 66 -14.26 16.62 3.69
CA ARG A 66 -14.60 16.31 2.29
C ARG A 66 -13.37 16.06 1.42
N ASP A 67 -12.21 16.51 1.84
CA ASP A 67 -10.95 16.31 1.13
C ASP A 67 -10.14 15.22 1.81
N LEU A 68 -10.09 14.03 1.20
CA LEU A 68 -9.32 12.89 1.68
C LEU A 68 -7.82 13.19 1.88
N ARG A 69 -7.30 14.25 1.23
CA ARG A 69 -5.92 14.72 1.43
C ARG A 69 -5.68 15.30 2.83
N ALA A 70 -6.73 15.69 3.50
CA ALA A 70 -6.67 16.24 4.86
C ALA A 70 -6.84 15.17 5.95
N VAL A 71 -7.10 13.91 5.59
CA VAL A 71 -6.94 12.75 6.49
C VAL A 71 -5.43 12.49 6.62
N SER A 72 -4.77 13.39 7.34
CA SER A 72 -3.34 13.60 7.25
C SER A 72 -2.51 12.73 8.18
N GLU A 73 -3.11 11.85 8.96
CA GLU A 73 -2.35 10.95 9.82
C GLU A 73 -2.44 9.49 9.33
N PRO A 74 -1.52 9.07 8.45
CA PRO A 74 -1.59 7.75 7.80
C PRO A 74 -1.43 6.59 8.78
N ARG A 75 -0.96 6.88 9.99
CA ARG A 75 -0.72 5.86 11.03
C ARG A 75 -1.95 5.54 11.87
N GLU A 76 -2.90 6.46 11.92
CA GLU A 76 -4.08 6.28 12.76
C GLU A 76 -5.07 5.25 12.20
N THR A 77 -5.79 4.63 13.12
CA THR A 77 -6.87 3.69 12.81
C THR A 77 -8.15 4.10 13.57
N PRO A 78 -9.31 3.52 13.25
CA PRO A 78 -10.55 3.73 14.01
C PRO A 78 -10.45 3.37 15.50
N TYR A 79 -9.42 2.65 15.92
CA TYR A 79 -9.23 2.19 17.29
C TYR A 79 -8.06 2.92 17.95
N ALA A 80 -8.32 3.50 19.12
CA ALA A 80 -7.30 4.21 19.88
C ALA A 80 -6.15 3.26 20.28
N GLY A 81 -4.92 3.68 19.99
CA GLY A 81 -3.72 2.91 20.31
C GLY A 81 -3.33 1.85 19.29
N ILE A 82 -4.22 1.45 18.37
CA ILE A 82 -3.81 0.62 17.24
C ILE A 82 -3.31 1.53 16.13
N LEU A 83 -2.08 1.32 15.71
CA LEU A 83 -1.44 2.10 14.65
C LEU A 83 -1.23 1.24 13.40
N ARG A 84 -1.09 1.92 12.28
CA ARG A 84 -0.69 1.35 11.00
C ARG A 84 0.67 1.91 10.60
N LEU A 85 1.53 1.11 9.98
CA LEU A 85 2.74 1.63 9.36
C LEU A 85 2.39 2.59 8.22
N ALA A 86 3.05 3.73 8.19
CA ALA A 86 3.02 4.59 7.02
C ALA A 86 3.75 3.94 5.82
N PRO A 87 3.45 4.33 4.58
CA PRO A 87 4.20 3.88 3.41
C PRO A 87 5.70 4.18 3.56
N GLY A 88 6.56 3.18 3.29
CA GLY A 88 8.01 3.36 3.36
C GLY A 88 8.57 3.55 4.77
N GLU A 89 7.83 3.19 5.81
CA GLU A 89 8.22 3.33 7.21
C GLU A 89 8.83 2.03 7.76
N ILE A 90 9.80 2.20 8.66
CA ILE A 90 10.32 1.14 9.53
C ILE A 90 10.05 1.54 10.98
N VAL A 91 9.47 0.62 11.74
CA VAL A 91 9.30 0.76 13.19
C VAL A 91 10.11 -0.34 13.89
N VAL A 92 10.95 0.07 14.81
CA VAL A 92 11.82 -0.82 15.60
C VAL A 92 11.42 -0.73 17.07
N PHE A 93 11.02 -1.85 17.63
CA PHE A 93 10.72 -2.01 19.05
C PHE A 93 11.94 -2.61 19.74
N THR A 94 12.41 -1.94 20.79
CA THR A 94 13.51 -2.39 21.65
C THR A 94 13.07 -2.35 23.12
N GLU A 95 13.91 -2.84 24.02
CA GLU A 95 13.65 -2.69 25.48
C GLU A 95 13.70 -1.22 25.93
N GLU A 96 14.39 -0.35 25.19
CA GLU A 96 14.56 1.08 25.50
C GLU A 96 13.38 1.92 24.94
N GLY A 97 12.64 1.39 23.97
CA GLY A 97 11.52 2.13 23.37
C GLY A 97 11.24 1.78 21.91
N VAL A 98 10.49 2.67 21.26
CA VAL A 98 10.05 2.53 19.87
C VAL A 98 10.70 3.60 19.02
N HIS A 99 11.41 3.16 17.99
CA HIS A 99 12.08 4.04 17.03
C HIS A 99 11.40 3.93 15.67
N ARG A 100 11.13 5.08 15.04
CA ARG A 100 10.50 5.15 13.72
C ARG A 100 11.42 5.90 12.77
N ARG A 101 11.48 5.43 11.51
CA ARG A 101 12.16 6.14 10.43
C ARG A 101 11.54 5.80 9.09
N ASP A 102 11.53 6.77 8.21
CA ASP A 102 11.21 6.54 6.81
C ASP A 102 12.49 6.04 6.12
N TYR A 103 12.38 4.96 5.34
CA TYR A 103 13.48 4.42 4.55
C TYR A 103 13.39 4.82 3.09
N TRP A 104 12.25 5.36 2.68
CA TRP A 104 11.99 5.76 1.30
C TRP A 104 11.27 7.11 1.26
N ASP A 105 11.77 8.00 0.40
CA ASP A 105 11.17 9.28 0.06
C ASP A 105 10.96 9.35 -1.45
N PRO A 106 9.72 9.49 -1.96
CA PRO A 106 9.44 9.56 -3.38
C PRO A 106 10.09 10.77 -4.07
N PHE A 107 10.49 11.77 -3.30
CA PHE A 107 11.12 12.98 -3.81
C PHE A 107 12.65 12.97 -3.70
N ALA A 108 13.23 12.03 -2.96
CA ALA A 108 14.67 11.87 -2.89
C ALA A 108 15.25 11.45 -4.24
N GLY A 109 16.26 12.16 -4.70
CA GLY A 109 16.94 11.87 -5.96
C GLY A 109 16.11 12.14 -7.23
N ARG A 110 14.97 12.83 -7.11
CA ARG A 110 14.15 13.21 -8.28
C ARG A 110 14.98 13.98 -9.30
N ARG A 111 14.82 13.63 -10.58
CA ARG A 111 15.38 14.36 -11.69
C ARG A 111 14.29 15.15 -12.39
N ILE A 112 14.48 16.44 -12.56
CA ILE A 112 13.61 17.25 -13.41
C ILE A 112 14.07 17.04 -14.85
N LEU A 113 13.24 16.37 -15.62
CA LEU A 113 13.48 16.18 -17.05
C LEU A 113 13.09 17.44 -17.80
N ARG A 114 14.06 18.04 -18.50
CA ARG A 114 13.85 19.25 -19.31
C ARG A 114 14.25 19.00 -20.75
N GLY A 115 13.80 19.88 -21.64
CA GLY A 115 14.24 19.90 -23.05
C GLY A 115 13.63 18.83 -23.96
N LYS A 116 12.60 18.11 -23.51
CA LYS A 116 11.83 17.19 -24.36
C LYS A 116 10.62 17.91 -24.99
N THR A 117 10.24 17.44 -26.16
CA THR A 117 8.96 17.80 -26.77
C THR A 117 7.80 17.16 -26.01
N GLU A 118 6.57 17.64 -26.23
CA GLU A 118 5.37 17.01 -25.68
C GLU A 118 5.29 15.51 -26.04
N ALA A 119 5.57 15.18 -27.30
CA ALA A 119 5.62 13.79 -27.75
C ALA A 119 6.66 12.95 -26.97
N GLY A 120 7.85 13.53 -26.70
CA GLY A 120 8.89 12.85 -25.93
C GLY A 120 8.53 12.64 -24.46
N TYR A 121 7.81 13.58 -23.85
CA TYR A 121 7.28 13.37 -22.48
C TYR A 121 6.19 12.31 -22.46
N ARG A 122 5.29 12.33 -23.44
CA ARG A 122 4.21 11.34 -23.57
C ARG A 122 4.78 9.92 -23.73
N GLU A 123 5.75 9.75 -24.59
CA GLU A 123 6.42 8.46 -24.81
C GLU A 123 7.06 7.93 -23.51
N LEU A 124 7.75 8.81 -22.76
CA LEU A 124 8.39 8.44 -21.51
C LEU A 124 7.35 7.96 -20.46
N VAL A 125 6.29 8.75 -20.24
CA VAL A 125 5.23 8.39 -19.29
C VAL A 125 4.56 7.08 -19.69
N THR A 126 4.23 6.93 -20.98
CA THR A 126 3.61 5.73 -21.54
C THR A 126 4.49 4.50 -21.34
N THR A 127 5.79 4.64 -21.55
CA THR A 127 6.76 3.55 -21.39
C THR A 127 6.87 3.12 -19.93
N VAL A 128 6.99 4.07 -19.01
CA VAL A 128 7.04 3.76 -17.56
C VAL A 128 5.74 3.10 -17.11
N PHE A 129 4.60 3.65 -17.51
CA PHE A 129 3.28 3.11 -17.14
C PHE A 129 3.10 1.66 -17.64
N ARG A 130 3.46 1.41 -18.92
CA ARG A 130 3.44 0.06 -19.49
C ARG A 130 4.28 -0.90 -18.68
N HIS A 131 5.53 -0.55 -18.36
CA HIS A 131 6.40 -1.40 -17.56
C HIS A 131 5.81 -1.70 -16.18
N CYS A 132 5.22 -0.71 -15.52
CA CYS A 132 4.55 -0.93 -14.23
C CYS A 132 3.42 -1.96 -14.34
N VAL A 133 2.57 -1.85 -15.36
CA VAL A 133 1.47 -2.81 -15.59
C VAL A 133 2.00 -4.22 -15.87
N GLU A 134 3.00 -4.33 -16.76
CA GLU A 134 3.63 -5.60 -17.11
C GLU A 134 4.30 -6.27 -15.90
N ASP A 135 4.98 -5.49 -15.05
CA ASP A 135 5.64 -5.98 -13.85
C ASP A 135 4.64 -6.54 -12.84
N VAL A 136 3.52 -5.84 -12.62
CA VAL A 136 2.45 -6.33 -11.72
C VAL A 136 1.89 -7.67 -12.21
N ILE A 137 1.65 -7.80 -13.53
CA ILE A 137 1.15 -9.05 -14.11
C ILE A 137 2.19 -10.17 -13.98
N ARG A 138 3.46 -9.88 -14.25
CA ARG A 138 4.56 -10.83 -14.17
C ARG A 138 4.80 -11.33 -12.74
N GLU A 139 4.66 -10.46 -11.75
CA GLU A 139 4.82 -10.79 -10.34
C GLU A 139 3.61 -11.51 -9.75
N GLY A 140 2.46 -11.51 -10.45
CA GLY A 140 1.28 -12.27 -10.07
C GLY A 140 1.60 -13.76 -9.95
N ARG A 141 1.36 -14.33 -8.76
CA ARG A 141 1.78 -15.70 -8.43
C ARG A 141 1.06 -16.75 -9.29
N GLY A 142 1.86 -17.51 -10.04
CA GLY A 142 1.54 -18.90 -10.33
C GLY A 142 0.56 -19.19 -11.44
N GLY A 143 0.75 -18.65 -12.63
CA GLY A 143 0.08 -19.19 -13.83
C GLY A 143 -1.46 -19.05 -13.87
N LYS A 144 -2.03 -18.37 -12.88
CA LYS A 144 -3.48 -18.13 -12.76
C LYS A 144 -3.95 -17.10 -13.79
N GLU A 145 -5.23 -17.11 -14.04
CA GLU A 145 -5.90 -16.13 -14.88
C GLU A 145 -5.79 -14.72 -14.29
N THR A 146 -5.71 -13.72 -15.14
CA THR A 146 -5.61 -12.31 -14.74
C THR A 146 -6.94 -11.63 -14.93
N GLY A 147 -7.47 -11.02 -13.87
CA GLY A 147 -8.69 -10.25 -13.89
C GLY A 147 -8.45 -8.76 -13.62
N ILE A 148 -9.32 -7.91 -14.14
CA ILE A 148 -9.35 -6.48 -13.87
C ILE A 148 -10.76 -6.01 -13.55
N LEU A 149 -10.89 -5.14 -12.56
CA LEU A 149 -12.14 -4.43 -12.29
C LEU A 149 -12.19 -3.19 -13.18
N LEU A 150 -13.14 -3.15 -14.12
CA LEU A 150 -13.35 -2.02 -15.01
C LEU A 150 -14.50 -1.16 -14.47
N SER A 151 -14.17 0.04 -14.00
CA SER A 151 -15.14 1.00 -13.46
C SER A 151 -15.73 1.94 -14.52
N GLY A 152 -15.31 1.85 -15.79
CA GLY A 152 -15.60 2.84 -16.83
C GLY A 152 -14.74 4.12 -16.75
N GLY A 153 -13.93 4.28 -15.69
CA GLY A 153 -13.01 5.39 -15.53
C GLY A 153 -11.73 5.26 -16.38
N LEU A 154 -11.03 6.38 -16.58
CA LEU A 154 -9.81 6.43 -17.41
C LEU A 154 -8.71 5.52 -16.89
N ASP A 155 -8.52 5.45 -15.57
CA ASP A 155 -7.40 4.71 -14.96
C ASP A 155 -7.50 3.21 -15.21
N SER A 156 -8.67 2.61 -14.94
CA SER A 156 -8.88 1.17 -15.15
C SER A 156 -8.80 0.79 -16.63
N ASN A 157 -9.31 1.65 -17.52
CA ASN A 157 -9.20 1.45 -18.95
C ASN A 157 -7.75 1.58 -19.45
N ALA A 158 -6.98 2.53 -18.93
CA ALA A 158 -5.56 2.66 -19.25
C ALA A 158 -4.78 1.40 -18.85
N VAL A 159 -5.03 0.87 -17.64
CA VAL A 159 -4.40 -0.39 -17.20
C VAL A 159 -4.80 -1.55 -18.12
N ALA A 160 -6.08 -1.69 -18.48
CA ALA A 160 -6.55 -2.74 -19.38
C ALA A 160 -5.92 -2.66 -20.78
N ALA A 161 -5.75 -1.44 -21.32
CA ALA A 161 -5.16 -1.20 -22.63
C ALA A 161 -3.71 -1.70 -22.76
N TYR A 162 -2.95 -1.73 -21.67
CA TYR A 162 -1.60 -2.30 -21.65
C TYR A 162 -1.58 -3.76 -21.20
N ALA A 163 -2.46 -4.14 -20.29
CA ALA A 163 -2.53 -5.51 -19.79
C ALA A 163 -2.99 -6.53 -20.84
N ALA A 164 -4.02 -6.18 -21.63
CA ALA A 164 -4.59 -7.09 -22.60
C ALA A 164 -3.59 -7.52 -23.69
N PRO A 165 -2.91 -6.63 -24.42
CA PRO A 165 -1.94 -7.03 -25.42
C PRO A 165 -0.71 -7.75 -24.82
N TYR A 166 -0.28 -7.38 -23.61
CA TYR A 166 0.81 -8.06 -22.92
C TYR A 166 0.47 -9.53 -22.60
N LEU A 167 -0.75 -9.80 -22.16
CA LEU A 167 -1.23 -11.15 -21.89
C LEU A 167 -1.47 -11.93 -23.20
N ALA A 168 -2.10 -11.30 -24.21
CA ALA A 168 -2.35 -11.92 -25.51
C ALA A 168 -1.08 -12.42 -26.18
N ALA A 169 0.00 -11.62 -26.14
CA ALA A 169 1.32 -12.02 -26.65
C ALA A 169 1.92 -13.27 -25.94
N ARG A 170 1.35 -13.67 -24.81
CA ARG A 170 1.73 -14.85 -24.00
C ARG A 170 0.67 -15.97 -24.04
N GLY A 171 -0.29 -15.90 -24.96
CA GLY A 171 -1.39 -16.86 -25.07
C GLY A 171 -2.36 -16.84 -23.88
N LYS A 172 -2.39 -15.72 -23.11
CA LYS A 172 -3.24 -15.56 -21.94
C LYS A 172 -4.37 -14.56 -22.21
N LYS A 173 -5.44 -14.65 -21.42
CA LYS A 173 -6.59 -13.73 -21.47
C LYS A 173 -6.60 -12.78 -20.30
N LEU A 174 -7.14 -11.58 -20.51
CA LEU A 174 -7.52 -10.65 -19.47
C LEU A 174 -9.04 -10.75 -19.28
N TYR A 175 -9.49 -11.10 -18.08
CA TYR A 175 -10.90 -11.12 -17.71
C TYR A 175 -11.28 -9.78 -17.09
N SER A 176 -12.35 -9.17 -17.58
CA SER A 176 -12.86 -7.91 -17.03
C SER A 176 -14.15 -8.12 -16.25
N PHE A 177 -14.29 -7.42 -15.15
CA PHE A 177 -15.46 -7.41 -14.30
C PHE A 177 -15.96 -5.97 -14.17
N THR A 178 -17.22 -5.73 -14.49
CA THR A 178 -17.84 -4.41 -14.40
C THR A 178 -19.13 -4.54 -13.61
N ALA A 179 -19.30 -3.69 -12.60
CA ALA A 179 -20.58 -3.55 -11.93
C ALA A 179 -21.52 -2.75 -12.84
N VAL A 180 -22.69 -3.30 -13.10
CA VAL A 180 -23.77 -2.60 -13.82
C VAL A 180 -24.89 -2.33 -12.82
N PRO A 181 -25.50 -1.13 -12.83
CA PRO A 181 -26.71 -0.89 -12.04
C PRO A 181 -27.85 -1.77 -12.58
N GLU A 182 -28.67 -2.26 -11.64
CA GLU A 182 -29.93 -2.94 -11.96
C GLU A 182 -30.96 -1.97 -12.51
#